data_8e74c8884f182014e16acca9bb5a247b
#
_entry.id   8e74c8884f182014e16acca9bb5a247b
#
_cell.length_a   1.000
_cell.length_b   1.000
_cell.length_c   1.000
_cell.angle_alpha   90.00
_cell.angle_beta   90.00
_cell.angle_gamma   90.00
#
_symmetry.space_group_name_H-M   'P 1'
#
loop_
_entity.id
_entity.type
_entity.pdbx_description
1 polymer ?
#
loop_
_entity_poly.entity_id
_entity_poly.type
_entity_poly.pdbx_seq_one_letter_code
_entity_poly.pdbx_strand_id
1 'polypeptide(L)'
;WGHQIPVWFDDEGKEYCAATEAEAQAMAPGKTLTRDPDVLDTWFSSGLWPIGTLGWPEQTDELAKYFPTSVLITGFDIIFFWVARMMMMQYAVVDQKPFDTVYVHALVRDEKGKKMSKSLGNVLDPLDLIDEYGADAVRFTLTAMAAMGRDLKLSTARIAGYRNFGTKLWNAHRFAE
;
A
#
# COMPACT_ATOMS: atom_id res chain seq x y z
N TRP A 1 2.03 17.40 1.26
CA TRP A 1 2.93 16.30 1.59
C TRP A 1 3.31 15.56 0.32
N GLY A 2 4.60 15.32 0.10
CA GLY A 2 5.11 14.60 -1.06
C GLY A 2 6.51 15.08 -1.45
N HIS A 3 7.04 14.50 -2.54
CA HIS A 3 8.30 14.92 -3.11
C HIS A 3 8.09 16.21 -3.90
N GLN A 4 8.74 17.30 -3.48
CA GLN A 4 8.66 18.57 -4.21
C GLN A 4 9.25 18.44 -5.60
N ILE A 5 8.58 19.02 -6.59
CA ILE A 5 9.03 19.01 -7.99
C ILE A 5 10.40 19.66 -8.10
N PRO A 6 11.40 18.99 -8.68
CA PRO A 6 12.78 19.50 -8.78
C PRO A 6 12.95 20.42 -9.99
N VAL A 7 12.06 21.39 -10.13
CA VAL A 7 12.07 22.38 -11.22
C VAL A 7 12.15 23.79 -10.65
N TRP A 8 12.94 24.62 -11.30
CA TRP A 8 13.17 26.02 -10.96
C TRP A 8 12.86 26.87 -12.17
N PHE A 9 12.22 28.01 -11.96
CA PHE A 9 11.83 28.96 -13.01
C PHE A 9 12.60 30.25 -12.85
N ASP A 10 13.09 30.81 -13.97
CA ASP A 10 13.59 32.18 -13.97
C ASP A 10 12.47 33.20 -14.21
N ASP A 11 12.81 34.49 -14.15
CA ASP A 11 11.85 35.60 -14.32
C ASP A 11 11.19 35.61 -15.71
N GLU A 12 11.76 34.91 -16.70
CA GLU A 12 11.22 34.77 -18.05
C GLU A 12 10.37 33.51 -18.21
N GLY A 13 10.24 32.69 -17.13
CA GLY A 13 9.48 31.44 -17.11
C GLY A 13 10.21 30.25 -17.72
N LYS A 14 11.52 30.34 -17.92
CA LYS A 14 12.33 29.22 -18.40
C LYS A 14 12.57 28.24 -17.27
N GLU A 15 12.47 26.96 -17.59
CA GLU A 15 12.58 25.85 -16.65
C GLU A 15 14.01 25.31 -16.57
N TYR A 16 14.42 24.97 -15.32
CA TYR A 16 15.69 24.32 -15.00
C TYR A 16 15.42 23.16 -14.06
N CYS A 17 15.71 21.94 -14.48
CA CYS A 17 15.52 20.75 -13.66
C CYS A 17 16.80 20.47 -12.85
N ALA A 18 16.71 20.60 -11.51
CA ALA A 18 17.84 20.39 -10.61
C ALA A 18 17.35 19.98 -9.22
N ALA A 19 18.09 19.10 -8.56
CA ALA A 19 17.75 18.63 -7.22
C ALA A 19 17.93 19.73 -6.16
N THR A 20 18.91 20.60 -6.34
CA THR A 20 19.27 21.68 -5.41
C THR A 20 19.25 23.04 -6.08
N GLU A 21 19.07 24.09 -5.28
CA GLU A 21 19.15 25.48 -5.74
C GLU A 21 20.53 25.81 -6.34
N ALA A 22 21.59 25.29 -5.74
CA ALA A 22 22.96 25.52 -6.21
C ALA A 22 23.17 24.95 -7.63
N GLU A 23 22.65 23.76 -7.90
CA GLU A 23 22.69 23.16 -9.24
C GLU A 23 21.86 23.96 -10.25
N ALA A 24 20.65 24.36 -9.86
CA ALA A 24 19.81 25.22 -10.70
C ALA A 24 20.48 26.55 -11.00
N GLN A 25 21.10 27.18 -10.00
CA GLN A 25 21.82 28.43 -10.16
C GLN A 25 23.05 28.30 -11.06
N ALA A 26 23.73 27.16 -11.03
CA ALA A 26 24.83 26.88 -11.96
C ALA A 26 24.37 26.79 -13.43
N MET A 27 23.12 26.33 -13.68
CA MET A 27 22.51 26.28 -15.00
C MET A 27 22.01 27.65 -15.48
N ALA A 28 21.73 28.56 -14.56
CA ALA A 28 21.19 29.90 -14.82
C ALA A 28 22.00 30.99 -14.09
N PRO A 29 23.28 31.23 -14.47
CA PRO A 29 24.11 32.20 -13.75
C PRO A 29 23.52 33.60 -13.80
N GLY A 30 23.40 34.26 -12.64
CA GLY A 30 22.90 35.63 -12.53
C GLY A 30 21.39 35.82 -12.70
N LYS A 31 20.63 34.74 -12.85
CA LYS A 31 19.17 34.78 -12.86
C LYS A 31 18.61 34.60 -11.44
N THR A 32 17.49 35.22 -11.17
CA THR A 32 16.68 34.90 -9.94
C THR A 32 15.85 33.66 -10.22
N LEU A 33 15.96 32.65 -9.37
CA LEU A 33 15.24 31.41 -9.54
C LEU A 33 14.17 31.22 -8.47
N THR A 34 13.01 30.72 -8.88
CA THR A 34 11.92 30.33 -7.98
C THR A 34 11.63 28.86 -8.19
N ARG A 35 11.64 28.08 -7.10
CA ARG A 35 11.32 26.65 -7.15
C ARG A 35 9.83 26.43 -7.35
N ASP A 36 9.47 25.41 -8.10
CA ASP A 36 8.10 24.95 -8.24
C ASP A 36 7.51 24.65 -6.84
N PRO A 37 6.39 25.26 -6.46
CA PRO A 37 5.79 25.06 -5.14
C PRO A 37 5.07 23.71 -4.99
N ASP A 38 4.78 23.04 -6.09
CA ASP A 38 4.01 21.81 -6.09
C ASP A 38 4.83 20.58 -5.71
N VAL A 39 4.13 19.53 -5.37
CA VAL A 39 4.70 18.21 -5.06
C VAL A 39 4.22 17.17 -6.06
N LEU A 40 5.02 16.13 -6.26
CA LEU A 40 4.63 14.98 -7.06
C LEU A 40 3.45 14.25 -6.43
N ASP A 41 2.63 13.60 -7.27
CA ASP A 41 1.51 12.77 -6.85
C ASP A 41 1.96 11.67 -5.86
N THR A 42 1.11 11.35 -4.90
CA THR A 42 1.30 10.26 -3.93
C THR A 42 1.69 8.94 -4.60
N TRP A 43 1.08 8.64 -5.75
CA TRP A 43 1.38 7.43 -6.50
C TRP A 43 2.77 7.39 -7.13
N PHE A 44 3.42 8.53 -7.31
CA PHE A 44 4.82 8.59 -7.70
C PHE A 44 5.71 8.00 -6.60
N SER A 45 5.56 8.51 -5.37
CA SER A 45 6.30 8.01 -4.20
C SER A 45 6.01 6.52 -3.96
N SER A 46 4.75 6.11 -4.09
CA SER A 46 4.34 4.70 -3.96
C SER A 46 4.97 3.80 -5.03
N GLY A 47 5.23 4.34 -6.23
CA GLY A 47 5.91 3.62 -7.30
C GLY A 47 7.38 3.31 -7.01
N LEU A 48 8.03 4.07 -6.12
CA LEU A 48 9.41 3.84 -5.69
C LEU A 48 9.54 2.83 -4.53
N TRP A 49 8.43 2.41 -3.94
CA TRP A 49 8.41 1.54 -2.75
C TRP A 49 9.36 0.33 -2.84
N PRO A 50 9.38 -0.48 -3.93
CA PRO A 50 10.18 -1.70 -3.98
C PRO A 50 11.68 -1.49 -3.80
N ILE A 51 12.20 -0.32 -4.11
CA ILE A 51 13.63 0.00 -4.03
C ILE A 51 13.94 1.07 -2.98
N GLY A 52 13.09 2.10 -2.85
CA GLY A 52 13.33 3.22 -1.96
C GLY A 52 13.38 2.82 -0.48
N THR A 53 12.54 1.86 -0.05
CA THR A 53 12.55 1.34 1.32
C THR A 53 13.77 0.46 1.64
N LEU A 54 14.48 0.00 0.62
CA LEU A 54 15.68 -0.83 0.73
C LEU A 54 16.97 -0.04 0.53
N GLY A 55 16.88 1.30 0.47
CA GLY A 55 18.02 2.21 0.46
C GLY A 55 18.49 2.69 -0.90
N TRP A 56 17.79 2.32 -2.00
CA TRP A 56 18.15 2.87 -3.32
C TRP A 56 18.17 4.43 -3.27
N PRO A 57 19.14 5.13 -3.90
CA PRO A 57 20.08 4.64 -4.95
C PRO A 57 21.37 3.98 -4.44
N GLU A 58 21.59 3.90 -3.12
CA GLU A 58 22.74 3.20 -2.57
C GLU A 58 22.63 1.69 -2.81
N GLN A 59 23.81 1.03 -2.97
CA GLN A 59 23.90 -0.42 -3.11
C GLN A 59 23.98 -1.06 -1.70
N THR A 60 22.81 -1.20 -1.06
CA THR A 60 22.71 -1.77 0.28
C THR A 60 22.62 -3.30 0.25
N ASP A 61 22.96 -3.95 1.35
CA ASP A 61 22.80 -5.40 1.52
C ASP A 61 21.31 -5.80 1.48
N GLU A 62 20.42 -4.94 2.00
CA GLU A 62 18.98 -5.11 1.96
C GLU A 62 18.46 -5.08 0.53
N LEU A 63 18.90 -4.13 -0.28
CA LEU A 63 18.52 -4.04 -1.70
C LEU A 63 18.97 -5.29 -2.45
N ALA A 64 20.23 -5.71 -2.28
CA ALA A 64 20.77 -6.90 -2.93
C ALA A 64 20.04 -8.19 -2.52
N LYS A 65 19.53 -8.27 -1.28
CA LYS A 65 18.89 -9.46 -0.73
C LYS A 65 17.39 -9.53 -1.03
N TYR A 66 16.68 -8.41 -0.98
CA TYR A 66 15.21 -8.39 -0.97
C TYR A 66 14.58 -7.83 -2.24
N PHE A 67 15.37 -7.29 -3.15
CA PHE A 67 14.90 -6.84 -4.45
C PHE A 67 15.43 -7.75 -5.57
N PRO A 68 14.58 -8.25 -6.49
CA PRO A 68 13.12 -8.11 -6.57
C PRO A 68 12.38 -8.83 -5.45
N THR A 69 11.21 -8.29 -5.09
CA THR A 69 10.32 -8.91 -4.11
C THR A 69 9.70 -10.20 -4.67
N SER A 70 9.64 -11.26 -3.88
CA SER A 70 9.07 -12.55 -4.34
C SER A 70 7.57 -12.46 -4.58
N VAL A 71 6.82 -11.85 -3.65
CA VAL A 71 5.36 -11.76 -3.73
C VAL A 71 4.88 -10.37 -3.31
N LEU A 72 4.09 -9.72 -4.15
CA LEU A 72 3.31 -8.53 -3.82
C LEU A 72 1.85 -8.95 -3.56
N ILE A 73 1.30 -8.55 -2.42
CA ILE A 73 -0.11 -8.80 -2.07
C ILE A 73 -0.88 -7.48 -2.15
N THR A 74 -1.98 -7.47 -2.90
CA THR A 74 -2.76 -6.24 -3.14
C THR A 74 -4.23 -6.54 -3.38
N GLY A 75 -5.09 -5.52 -3.22
CA GLY A 75 -6.45 -5.53 -3.72
C GLY A 75 -6.50 -5.26 -5.23
N PHE A 76 -7.55 -5.72 -5.89
CA PHE A 76 -7.69 -5.50 -7.34
C PHE A 76 -7.93 -4.02 -7.70
N ASP A 77 -8.45 -3.24 -6.78
CA ASP A 77 -8.83 -1.84 -6.97
C ASP A 77 -7.62 -0.90 -7.17
N ILE A 78 -6.43 -1.30 -6.73
CA ILE A 78 -5.21 -0.53 -6.90
C ILE A 78 -4.17 -1.21 -7.81
N ILE A 79 -4.55 -2.22 -8.58
CA ILE A 79 -3.63 -2.86 -9.55
C ILE A 79 -3.08 -1.82 -10.51
N PHE A 80 -3.93 -0.97 -11.08
CA PHE A 80 -3.50 0.04 -12.04
C PHE A 80 -2.72 1.19 -11.36
N PHE A 81 -3.20 1.66 -10.21
CA PHE A 81 -2.58 2.81 -9.54
C PHE A 81 -1.29 2.47 -8.82
N TRP A 82 -1.20 1.27 -8.25
CA TRP A 82 -0.05 0.88 -7.44
C TRP A 82 0.87 -0.11 -8.14
N VAL A 83 0.33 -1.26 -8.54
CA VAL A 83 1.12 -2.35 -9.14
C VAL A 83 1.74 -1.92 -10.46
N ALA A 84 0.93 -1.40 -11.40
CA ALA A 84 1.40 -0.96 -12.69
C ALA A 84 2.43 0.19 -12.57
N ARG A 85 2.21 1.13 -11.65
CA ARG A 85 3.17 2.23 -11.43
C ARG A 85 4.49 1.74 -10.85
N MET A 86 4.49 0.82 -9.91
CA MET A 86 5.73 0.20 -9.44
C MET A 86 6.48 -0.48 -10.59
N MET A 87 5.78 -1.24 -11.44
CA MET A 87 6.39 -1.88 -12.59
C MET A 87 6.99 -0.86 -13.57
N MET A 88 6.23 0.17 -13.95
CA MET A 88 6.71 1.20 -14.87
C MET A 88 7.95 1.92 -14.32
N MET A 89 7.93 2.30 -13.05
CA MET A 89 9.04 3.02 -12.43
C MET A 89 10.28 2.14 -12.24
N GLN A 90 10.13 0.89 -11.83
CA GLN A 90 11.28 0.00 -11.69
C GLN A 90 11.95 -0.29 -13.03
N TYR A 91 11.19 -0.53 -14.10
CA TYR A 91 11.78 -0.66 -15.42
C TYR A 91 12.47 0.61 -15.90
N ALA A 92 11.91 1.79 -15.63
CA ALA A 92 12.50 3.05 -16.01
C ALA A 92 13.78 3.39 -15.22
N VAL A 93 13.86 3.00 -13.95
CA VAL A 93 14.92 3.45 -13.02
C VAL A 93 16.03 2.41 -12.86
N VAL A 94 15.67 1.13 -12.77
CA VAL A 94 16.61 0.02 -12.51
C VAL A 94 16.59 -1.08 -13.58
N ASP A 95 15.78 -0.91 -14.62
CA ASP A 95 15.61 -1.86 -15.74
C ASP A 95 15.31 -3.30 -15.29
N GLN A 96 14.51 -3.43 -14.22
CA GLN A 96 14.19 -4.73 -13.63
C GLN A 96 12.75 -4.79 -13.13
N LYS A 97 12.13 -5.98 -13.21
CA LYS A 97 10.80 -6.20 -12.61
C LYS A 97 10.87 -6.09 -11.09
N PRO A 98 9.89 -5.44 -10.43
CA PRO A 98 9.92 -5.25 -8.98
C PRO A 98 9.54 -6.49 -8.17
N PHE A 99 8.78 -7.42 -8.73
CA PHE A 99 8.30 -8.62 -8.04
C PHE A 99 7.99 -9.75 -9.01
N ASP A 100 8.06 -11.00 -8.51
CA ASP A 100 7.82 -12.20 -9.32
C ASP A 100 6.32 -12.51 -9.44
N THR A 101 5.59 -12.38 -8.35
CA THR A 101 4.18 -12.76 -8.25
C THR A 101 3.35 -11.63 -7.67
N VAL A 102 2.18 -11.37 -8.25
CA VAL A 102 1.16 -10.50 -7.67
C VAL A 102 -0.01 -11.35 -7.19
N TYR A 103 -0.22 -11.38 -5.87
CA TYR A 103 -1.37 -12.04 -5.27
C TYR A 103 -2.48 -11.03 -5.03
N VAL A 104 -3.61 -11.23 -5.70
CA VAL A 104 -4.75 -10.33 -5.59
C VAL A 104 -5.74 -10.90 -4.57
N HIS A 105 -5.85 -10.22 -3.42
CA HIS A 105 -6.76 -10.61 -2.35
C HIS A 105 -8.17 -10.04 -2.54
N ALA A 106 -9.12 -10.65 -1.84
CA ALA A 106 -10.50 -10.18 -1.77
C ALA A 106 -10.62 -8.86 -0.98
N LEU A 107 -11.63 -8.05 -1.31
CA LEU A 107 -12.02 -6.89 -0.51
C LEU A 107 -13.14 -7.24 0.44
N VAL A 108 -13.13 -6.63 1.63
CA VAL A 108 -14.18 -6.79 2.62
C VAL A 108 -15.33 -5.84 2.28
N ARG A 109 -16.53 -6.39 2.18
CA ARG A 109 -17.77 -5.66 1.95
C ARG A 109 -18.76 -5.90 3.09
N ASP A 110 -19.77 -5.05 3.19
CA ASP A 110 -20.85 -5.27 4.15
C ASP A 110 -21.63 -6.57 3.83
N GLU A 111 -22.52 -6.97 4.72
CA GLU A 111 -23.31 -8.20 4.56
C GLU A 111 -24.20 -8.24 3.29
N LYS A 112 -24.55 -7.06 2.75
CA LYS A 112 -25.30 -6.89 1.50
C LYS A 112 -24.38 -6.86 0.27
N GLY A 113 -23.05 -6.90 0.45
CA GLY A 113 -22.07 -6.85 -0.62
C GLY A 113 -21.76 -5.45 -1.11
N LYS A 114 -22.18 -4.40 -0.39
CA LYS A 114 -21.84 -3.01 -0.75
C LYS A 114 -20.45 -2.64 -0.23
N LYS A 115 -19.77 -1.76 -0.96
CA LYS A 115 -18.52 -1.17 -0.50
C LYS A 115 -18.76 -0.40 0.80
N MET A 116 -17.91 -0.63 1.79
CA MET A 116 -17.96 0.11 3.05
C MET A 116 -17.43 1.53 2.86
N SER A 117 -18.13 2.51 3.41
CA SER A 117 -17.66 3.90 3.47
C SER A 117 -18.21 4.60 4.72
N LYS A 118 -17.44 5.55 5.25
CA LYS A 118 -17.87 6.36 6.40
C LYS A 118 -19.15 7.15 6.10
N SER A 119 -19.30 7.63 4.87
CA SER A 119 -20.49 8.37 4.44
C SER A 119 -21.77 7.53 4.36
N LEU A 120 -21.64 6.21 4.14
CA LEU A 120 -22.77 5.28 4.15
C LEU A 120 -23.07 4.71 5.54
N GLY A 121 -22.19 4.93 6.53
CA GLY A 121 -22.36 4.40 7.89
C GLY A 121 -22.34 2.88 8.01
N ASN A 122 -21.81 2.17 7.00
CA ASN A 122 -21.75 0.71 6.95
C ASN A 122 -20.34 0.16 7.19
N VAL A 123 -19.44 0.96 7.76
CA VAL A 123 -18.08 0.54 8.11
C VAL A 123 -18.13 -0.30 9.37
N LEU A 124 -17.51 -1.47 9.32
CA LEU A 124 -17.22 -2.30 10.48
C LEU A 124 -15.79 -2.02 10.93
N ASP A 125 -15.62 -1.36 12.07
CA ASP A 125 -14.29 -1.10 12.64
C ASP A 125 -13.71 -2.42 13.16
N PRO A 126 -12.51 -2.83 12.71
CA PRO A 126 -11.88 -4.05 13.21
C PRO A 126 -11.61 -4.03 14.71
N LEU A 127 -11.34 -2.86 15.30
CA LEU A 127 -11.09 -2.75 16.75
C LEU A 127 -12.36 -3.00 17.55
N ASP A 128 -13.49 -2.41 17.14
CA ASP A 128 -14.79 -2.67 17.78
C ASP A 128 -15.17 -4.16 17.70
N LEU A 129 -14.90 -4.79 16.55
CA LEU A 129 -15.14 -6.22 16.38
C LEU A 129 -14.22 -7.09 17.26
N ILE A 130 -12.97 -6.68 17.46
CA ILE A 130 -12.02 -7.35 18.35
C ILE A 130 -12.47 -7.23 19.81
N ASP A 131 -12.94 -6.06 20.22
CA ASP A 131 -13.42 -5.83 21.57
C ASP A 131 -14.68 -6.65 21.88
N GLU A 132 -15.57 -6.82 20.90
CA GLU A 132 -16.82 -7.57 21.10
C GLU A 132 -16.65 -9.10 20.96
N TYR A 133 -15.88 -9.57 19.98
CA TYR A 133 -15.80 -10.99 19.61
C TYR A 133 -14.47 -11.66 19.95
N GLY A 134 -13.42 -10.88 20.23
CA GLY A 134 -12.05 -11.34 20.40
C GLY A 134 -11.24 -11.37 19.10
N ALA A 135 -9.94 -11.10 19.21
CA ALA A 135 -9.03 -11.03 18.07
C ALA A 135 -8.97 -12.33 17.25
N ASP A 136 -8.95 -13.47 17.91
CA ASP A 136 -8.90 -14.78 17.26
C ASP A 136 -10.14 -15.03 16.39
N ALA A 137 -11.33 -14.67 16.89
CA ALA A 137 -12.57 -14.82 16.13
C ALA A 137 -12.59 -13.96 14.87
N VAL A 138 -12.16 -12.69 14.97
CA VAL A 138 -12.10 -11.78 13.83
C VAL A 138 -11.08 -12.26 12.80
N ARG A 139 -9.86 -12.56 13.23
CA ARG A 139 -8.79 -13.06 12.34
C ARG A 139 -9.16 -14.37 11.68
N PHE A 140 -9.70 -15.32 12.42
CA PHE A 140 -10.12 -16.60 11.88
C PHE A 140 -11.27 -16.43 10.87
N THR A 141 -12.24 -15.55 11.14
CA THR A 141 -13.33 -15.24 10.21
C THR A 141 -12.78 -14.76 8.87
N LEU A 142 -11.91 -13.76 8.89
CA LEU A 142 -11.34 -13.18 7.67
C LEU A 142 -10.51 -14.22 6.89
N THR A 143 -9.70 -15.00 7.58
CA THR A 143 -8.86 -16.03 6.95
C THR A 143 -9.70 -17.17 6.37
N ALA A 144 -10.71 -17.67 7.12
CA ALA A 144 -11.57 -18.76 6.68
C ALA A 144 -12.48 -18.39 5.52
N MET A 145 -12.85 -17.10 5.41
CA MET A 145 -13.68 -16.59 4.31
C MET A 145 -12.84 -16.14 3.11
N ALA A 146 -11.52 -15.99 3.25
CA ALA A 146 -10.67 -15.55 2.17
C ALA A 146 -10.67 -16.55 1.01
N ALA A 147 -11.08 -16.09 -0.17
CA ALA A 147 -11.00 -16.85 -1.40
C ALA A 147 -10.42 -15.95 -2.48
N MET A 148 -9.57 -16.49 -3.36
CA MET A 148 -9.02 -15.73 -4.46
C MET A 148 -10.11 -15.15 -5.35
N GLY A 149 -9.99 -13.84 -5.63
CA GLY A 149 -10.82 -13.15 -6.62
C GLY A 149 -12.28 -12.92 -6.23
N ARG A 150 -12.68 -13.15 -4.98
CA ARG A 150 -14.06 -12.91 -4.52
C ARG A 150 -14.09 -12.02 -3.30
N ASP A 151 -14.93 -10.99 -3.34
CA ASP A 151 -15.16 -10.12 -2.20
C ASP A 151 -15.80 -10.86 -1.03
N LEU A 152 -15.40 -10.50 0.19
CA LEU A 152 -15.91 -11.05 1.44
C LEU A 152 -17.13 -10.26 1.90
N LYS A 153 -18.26 -10.92 2.06
CA LYS A 153 -19.43 -10.32 2.73
C LYS A 153 -19.31 -10.60 4.24
N LEU A 154 -18.83 -9.60 4.97
CA LEU A 154 -18.64 -9.70 6.41
C LEU A 154 -19.92 -9.39 7.15
N SER A 155 -20.28 -10.24 8.13
CA SER A 155 -21.35 -10.00 9.09
C SER A 155 -20.92 -10.39 10.49
N THR A 156 -21.48 -9.74 11.49
CA THR A 156 -21.23 -10.03 12.91
C THR A 156 -21.68 -11.45 13.29
N ALA A 157 -22.75 -11.95 12.67
CA ALA A 157 -23.23 -13.32 12.88
C ALA A 157 -22.16 -14.37 12.48
N ARG A 158 -21.40 -14.12 11.39
CA ARG A 158 -20.30 -15.01 11.00
C ARG A 158 -19.16 -14.98 12.00
N ILE A 159 -18.79 -13.78 12.49
CA ILE A 159 -17.74 -13.63 13.50
C ILE A 159 -18.12 -14.38 14.78
N ALA A 160 -19.36 -14.23 15.23
CA ALA A 160 -19.88 -14.99 16.39
C ALA A 160 -19.82 -16.51 16.18
N GLY A 161 -20.14 -16.98 14.95
CA GLY A 161 -20.02 -18.40 14.60
C GLY A 161 -18.59 -18.93 14.72
N TYR A 162 -17.61 -18.19 14.20
CA TYR A 162 -16.20 -18.57 14.29
C TYR A 162 -15.63 -18.43 15.70
N ARG A 163 -16.12 -17.47 16.52
CA ARG A 163 -15.83 -17.43 17.95
C ARG A 163 -16.26 -18.74 18.65
N ASN A 164 -17.45 -19.22 18.34
CA ASN A 164 -17.96 -20.47 18.92
C ASN A 164 -17.09 -21.67 18.51
N PHE A 165 -16.54 -21.69 17.30
CA PHE A 165 -15.57 -22.70 16.88
C PHE A 165 -14.29 -22.66 17.75
N GLY A 166 -13.73 -21.48 17.99
CA GLY A 166 -12.59 -21.31 18.89
C GLY A 166 -12.89 -21.83 20.32
N THR A 167 -14.06 -21.48 20.84
CA THR A 167 -14.54 -21.99 22.16
C THR A 167 -14.66 -23.52 22.17
N LYS A 168 -15.11 -24.11 21.06
CA LYS A 168 -15.18 -25.58 20.94
C LYS A 168 -13.79 -26.22 21.01
N LEU A 169 -12.80 -25.67 20.32
CA LEU A 169 -11.42 -26.17 20.41
C LEU A 169 -10.87 -26.08 21.85
N TRP A 170 -11.06 -24.93 22.48
CA TRP A 170 -10.64 -24.71 23.86
C TRP A 170 -11.28 -25.73 24.84
N ASN A 171 -12.59 -25.94 24.71
CA ASN A 171 -13.30 -26.90 25.56
C ASN A 171 -12.88 -28.33 25.27
N ALA A 172 -12.59 -28.69 24.04
CA ALA A 172 -12.08 -30.03 23.71
C ALA A 172 -10.70 -30.28 24.35
N HIS A 173 -9.80 -29.27 24.32
CA HIS A 173 -8.53 -29.39 25.02
C HIS A 173 -8.70 -29.56 26.53
N ARG A 174 -9.48 -28.70 27.17
CA ARG A 174 -9.75 -28.81 28.59
C ARG A 174 -10.39 -30.14 29.05
N PHE A 175 -11.14 -30.79 28.15
CA PHE A 175 -11.72 -32.09 28.42
C PHE A 175 -10.69 -33.22 28.31
N ALA A 176 -9.67 -33.05 27.50
CA ALA A 176 -8.63 -34.03 27.25
C ALA A 176 -7.51 -34.02 28.32
N GLU A 177 -7.36 -32.91 29.08
CA GLU A 177 -6.49 -32.77 30.24
C GLU A 177 -7.13 -33.38 31.51
#